data_30d76fd2df0e15a2e4df29647c698bfd
#
_entry.id   30d76fd2df0e15a2e4df29647c698bfd
#
_cell.length_a   1.000
_cell.length_b   1.000
_cell.length_c   1.000
_cell.angle_alpha   90.00
_cell.angle_beta   90.00
_cell.angle_gamma   90.00
#
_symmetry.space_group_name_H-M   'P 1'
#
loop_
_entity.id
_entity.type
_entity.pdbx_description
1 polymer ?
#
loop_
_entity_poly.entity_id
_entity_poly.type
_entity_poly.pdbx_seq_one_letter_code
_entity_poly.pdbx_strand_id
1 'polypeptide(L)'
;PRNPQKALRAIWLYAEENLGVGADKEENRTRLQAAGYILRDDVVRHTVSGETATLDFSSSDMNTISVTEKLNTHKHGRDYHQKIGKIGLEIGMEYSFMNTIIRKLFDKNFNYAHKILALEPREVYAFVLNNADRLRHLVREAMAAEMAQMQLDVQTKSLFEFHIPQSCLFTYNGEAKTQIIYKKNVYQNYLSSAAPRSTPEVKFEKFCEHSGNVEWWYKNGDKGSEYFSIVYGDNSEKQKLFYPDYIVGISGEIWIIETKGGFDRSGNSQDIDIYTPKKFEVLKAYLDTHGLKGGIVRNDATTDELCICMEHYSDDIGSDDWVLLENILG
;
A
#
# COMPACT_ATOMS: atom_id res chain seq x y z
N PRO A 1 -5.81 2.36 11.67
CA PRO A 1 -5.04 3.62 11.66
C PRO A 1 -4.18 3.67 12.90
N ARG A 2 -2.87 3.93 12.73
CA ARG A 2 -1.93 3.98 13.85
C ARG A 2 -2.27 5.13 14.78
N ASN A 3 -2.08 4.91 16.08
CA ASN A 3 -2.34 5.94 17.08
C ASN A 3 -1.20 6.98 17.06
N PRO A 4 -1.45 8.25 16.64
CA PRO A 4 -0.41 9.27 16.55
C PRO A 4 0.26 9.60 17.90
N GLN A 5 -0.45 9.41 19.02
CA GLN A 5 0.11 9.67 20.36
C GLN A 5 1.13 8.59 20.75
N LYS A 6 0.86 7.33 20.38
CA LYS A 6 1.82 6.23 20.58
C LYS A 6 3.08 6.46 19.75
N ALA A 7 2.94 6.80 18.46
CA ALA A 7 4.08 7.09 17.59
C ALA A 7 4.91 8.28 18.12
N LEU A 8 4.25 9.36 18.53
CA LEU A 8 4.92 10.52 19.11
C LEU A 8 5.77 10.15 20.34
N ARG A 9 5.19 9.34 21.23
CA ARG A 9 5.90 8.88 22.45
C ARG A 9 7.06 7.94 22.10
N ALA A 10 6.85 6.99 21.19
CA ALA A 10 7.89 6.04 20.77
C ALA A 10 9.09 6.75 20.15
N ILE A 11 8.84 7.73 19.26
CA ILE A 11 9.90 8.51 18.61
C ILE A 11 10.72 9.30 19.65
N TRP A 12 10.04 9.89 20.65
CA TRP A 12 10.74 10.62 21.69
C TRP A 12 11.59 9.69 22.57
N LEU A 13 11.03 8.56 23.02
CA LEU A 13 11.76 7.56 23.83
C LEU A 13 12.97 7.00 23.09
N TYR A 14 12.82 6.69 21.82
CA TYR A 14 13.94 6.22 21.00
C TYR A 14 15.03 7.29 20.86
N ALA A 15 14.64 8.56 20.67
CA ALA A 15 15.60 9.67 20.60
C ALA A 15 16.30 9.90 21.96
N GLU A 16 15.60 9.74 23.08
CA GLU A 16 16.16 9.81 24.41
C GLU A 16 17.23 8.72 24.61
N GLU A 17 16.89 7.48 24.28
CA GLU A 17 17.77 6.31 24.47
C GLU A 17 18.96 6.32 23.50
N ASN A 18 18.75 6.61 22.22
CA ASN A 18 19.75 6.42 21.17
C ASN A 18 20.50 7.69 20.76
N LEU A 19 19.90 8.87 20.97
CA LEU A 19 20.51 10.17 20.67
C LEU A 19 20.82 10.96 21.95
N GLY A 20 20.42 10.43 23.11
CA GLY A 20 20.66 11.04 24.41
C GLY A 20 19.87 12.35 24.64
N VAL A 21 18.80 12.59 23.86
CA VAL A 21 18.01 13.83 24.05
C VAL A 21 17.33 13.88 25.41
N GLY A 22 17.19 15.06 25.97
CA GLY A 22 16.61 15.26 27.29
C GLY A 22 15.77 16.54 27.38
N ALA A 23 15.65 17.07 28.58
CA ALA A 23 14.88 18.29 28.84
C ALA A 23 15.54 19.55 28.26
N ASP A 24 16.87 19.62 28.26
CA ASP A 24 17.64 20.76 27.78
C ASP A 24 17.71 20.80 26.25
N LYS A 25 17.18 21.87 25.64
CA LYS A 25 17.07 22.02 24.18
C LYS A 25 18.40 22.42 23.51
N GLU A 26 19.27 23.12 24.21
CA GLU A 26 20.57 23.50 23.68
C GLU A 26 21.51 22.28 23.71
N GLU A 27 21.45 21.48 24.76
CA GLU A 27 22.18 20.21 24.81
C GLU A 27 21.65 19.24 23.72
N ASN A 28 20.36 19.14 23.51
CA ASN A 28 19.77 18.35 22.43
C ASN A 28 20.23 18.82 21.05
N ARG A 29 20.38 20.13 20.84
CA ARG A 29 20.91 20.70 19.60
C ARG A 29 22.33 20.17 19.34
N THR A 30 23.20 20.22 20.34
CA THR A 30 24.57 19.71 20.25
C THR A 30 24.59 18.21 19.96
N ARG A 31 23.76 17.42 20.64
CA ARG A 31 23.67 15.97 20.46
C ARG A 31 23.19 15.57 19.07
N LEU A 32 22.17 16.26 18.56
CA LEU A 32 21.69 16.04 17.22
C LEU A 32 22.73 16.40 16.16
N GLN A 33 23.48 17.51 16.34
CA GLN A 33 24.58 17.85 15.45
C GLN A 33 25.68 16.79 15.47
N ALA A 34 26.04 16.28 16.62
CA ALA A 34 27.00 15.18 16.76
C ALA A 34 26.51 13.89 16.08
N ALA A 35 25.18 13.64 16.09
CA ALA A 35 24.55 12.55 15.35
C ALA A 35 24.37 12.85 13.84
N GLY A 36 24.91 13.99 13.37
CA GLY A 36 24.95 14.38 11.97
C GLY A 36 23.69 15.05 11.45
N TYR A 37 22.77 15.50 12.32
CA TYR A 37 21.65 16.32 11.90
C TYR A 37 22.10 17.73 11.51
N ILE A 38 21.54 18.26 10.44
CA ILE A 38 21.84 19.59 9.92
C ILE A 38 20.84 20.58 10.53
N LEU A 39 21.34 21.47 11.41
CA LEU A 39 20.56 22.48 12.13
C LEU A 39 20.88 23.87 11.58
N ARG A 40 20.32 24.16 10.40
CA ARG A 40 20.48 25.43 9.66
C ARG A 40 19.12 25.98 9.27
N ASP A 41 19.03 27.25 8.99
CA ASP A 41 17.85 27.96 8.51
C ASP A 41 17.75 28.03 6.98
N ASP A 42 18.74 27.51 6.29
CA ASP A 42 18.79 27.37 4.84
C ASP A 42 18.73 25.89 4.41
N VAL A 43 18.47 25.65 3.12
CA VAL A 43 18.35 24.30 2.54
C VAL A 43 19.63 23.96 1.79
N VAL A 44 20.23 22.81 2.13
CA VAL A 44 21.40 22.26 1.44
C VAL A 44 20.92 21.31 0.35
N ARG A 45 21.26 21.59 -0.90
CA ARG A 45 21.00 20.71 -2.04
C ARG A 45 22.33 20.15 -2.57
N HIS A 46 22.34 18.86 -2.82
CA HIS A 46 23.43 18.20 -3.51
C HIS A 46 23.04 18.04 -4.98
N THR A 47 23.79 18.65 -5.87
CA THR A 47 23.62 18.52 -7.33
C THR A 47 24.83 17.84 -7.91
N VAL A 48 24.62 16.92 -8.85
CA VAL A 48 25.71 16.33 -9.64
C VAL A 48 26.01 17.28 -10.78
N SER A 49 27.26 17.73 -10.88
CA SER A 49 27.69 18.57 -11.99
C SER A 49 28.17 17.72 -13.16
N GLY A 50 27.49 17.85 -14.31
CA GLY A 50 27.89 17.22 -15.55
C GLY A 50 26.91 17.55 -16.67
N GLU A 51 27.42 17.95 -17.83
CA GLU A 51 26.61 18.39 -18.98
C GLU A 51 25.89 17.27 -19.74
N THR A 52 26.11 16.01 -19.39
CA THR A 52 25.34 14.86 -19.94
C THR A 52 25.39 13.70 -18.96
N ALA A 53 24.25 13.34 -18.44
CA ALA A 53 24.09 12.10 -17.67
C ALA A 53 24.05 10.90 -18.64
N THR A 54 25.15 10.51 -19.19
CA THR A 54 25.38 9.12 -19.55
C THR A 54 25.75 8.42 -18.25
N LEU A 55 24.82 7.60 -17.73
CA LEU A 55 25.04 6.76 -16.57
C LEU A 55 26.05 5.67 -16.94
N ASP A 56 27.33 6.01 -16.90
CA ASP A 56 28.40 5.03 -16.89
C ASP A 56 28.79 4.75 -15.43
N PHE A 57 28.34 3.62 -14.92
CA PHE A 57 28.59 3.19 -13.53
C PHE A 57 30.06 2.83 -13.24
N SER A 58 30.96 3.07 -14.17
CA SER A 58 32.37 2.70 -14.04
C SER A 58 33.30 3.83 -13.59
N SER A 59 32.82 5.09 -13.47
CA SER A 59 33.68 6.20 -13.04
C SER A 59 33.42 6.62 -11.60
N SER A 60 34.47 6.52 -10.77
CA SER A 60 34.51 6.93 -9.35
C SER A 60 34.55 8.45 -9.13
N ASP A 61 34.43 9.27 -10.16
CA ASP A 61 34.61 10.72 -10.10
C ASP A 61 33.34 11.52 -10.36
N MET A 62 32.30 11.25 -9.56
CA MET A 62 31.14 12.15 -9.53
C MET A 62 31.40 13.31 -8.57
N ASN A 63 31.71 14.47 -9.10
CA ASN A 63 31.80 15.70 -8.34
C ASN A 63 30.41 16.15 -7.88
N THR A 64 30.11 15.93 -6.61
CA THR A 64 28.88 16.42 -5.99
C THR A 64 29.09 17.86 -5.53
N ILE A 65 28.35 18.81 -6.12
CA ILE A 65 28.36 20.21 -5.68
C ILE A 65 27.23 20.41 -4.67
N SER A 66 27.58 20.86 -3.48
CA SER A 66 26.61 21.26 -2.46
C SER A 66 26.27 22.75 -2.65
N VAL A 67 25.01 23.04 -2.97
CA VAL A 67 24.50 24.41 -3.10
C VAL A 67 23.59 24.70 -1.91
N THR A 68 23.86 25.83 -1.24
CA THR A 68 23.02 26.32 -0.15
C THR A 68 22.04 27.36 -0.69
N GLU A 69 20.75 27.13 -0.49
CA GLU A 69 19.67 28.03 -0.87
C GLU A 69 18.95 28.57 0.38
N LYS A 70 18.62 29.88 0.38
CA LYS A 70 17.74 30.44 1.41
C LYS A 70 16.36 29.80 1.34
N LEU A 71 15.82 29.41 2.51
CA LEU A 71 14.50 28.83 2.57
C LEU A 71 13.43 29.83 2.05
N ASN A 72 12.66 29.35 1.08
CA ASN A 72 11.47 30.01 0.56
C ASN A 72 10.30 29.03 0.70
N THR A 73 9.34 29.31 1.58
CA THR A 73 8.23 28.42 1.89
C THR A 73 7.31 28.16 0.68
N HIS A 74 7.18 29.11 -0.26
CA HIS A 74 6.44 28.88 -1.51
C HIS A 74 7.17 27.93 -2.45
N LYS A 75 8.49 28.13 -2.63
CA LYS A 75 9.33 27.28 -3.50
C LYS A 75 9.49 25.86 -2.91
N HIS A 76 9.75 25.77 -1.62
CA HIS A 76 10.09 24.49 -0.95
C HIS A 76 8.90 23.80 -0.28
N GLY A 77 7.71 24.42 -0.31
CA GLY A 77 6.52 23.86 0.35
C GLY A 77 6.14 22.47 -0.18
N ARG A 78 6.18 22.27 -1.50
CA ARG A 78 5.91 20.99 -2.12
C ARG A 78 6.91 19.91 -1.70
N ASP A 79 8.20 20.25 -1.67
CA ASP A 79 9.27 19.35 -1.24
C ASP A 79 9.11 18.96 0.23
N TYR A 80 8.77 19.92 1.09
CA TYR A 80 8.46 19.66 2.50
C TYR A 80 7.31 18.67 2.64
N HIS A 81 6.20 18.89 1.94
CA HIS A 81 5.05 17.98 1.97
C HIS A 81 5.42 16.56 1.52
N GLN A 82 6.20 16.44 0.45
CA GLN A 82 6.66 15.15 -0.04
C GLN A 82 7.57 14.43 0.96
N LYS A 83 8.49 15.17 1.62
CA LYS A 83 9.39 14.59 2.63
C LYS A 83 8.63 14.10 3.86
N ILE A 84 7.71 14.91 4.39
CA ILE A 84 6.85 14.49 5.51
C ILE A 84 5.99 13.28 5.12
N GLY A 85 5.41 13.28 3.93
CA GLY A 85 4.67 12.13 3.42
C GLY A 85 5.51 10.85 3.37
N LYS A 86 6.74 10.93 2.86
CA LYS A 86 7.68 9.80 2.83
C LYS A 86 8.07 9.32 4.24
N ILE A 87 8.29 10.24 5.19
CA ILE A 87 8.55 9.89 6.61
C ILE A 87 7.34 9.14 7.19
N GLY A 88 6.12 9.62 6.94
CA GLY A 88 4.90 8.98 7.42
C GLY A 88 4.70 7.58 6.82
N LEU A 89 5.03 7.40 5.54
CA LEU A 89 4.92 6.12 4.85
C LEU A 89 5.79 5.02 5.50
N GLU A 90 6.94 5.37 6.12
CA GLU A 90 7.78 4.38 6.83
C GLU A 90 6.99 3.60 7.89
N ILE A 91 5.99 4.22 8.48
CA ILE A 91 5.17 3.63 9.54
C ILE A 91 3.68 3.54 9.18
N GLY A 92 3.32 3.70 7.90
CA GLY A 92 1.93 3.67 7.44
C GLY A 92 1.06 4.77 8.03
N MET A 93 1.59 5.97 8.17
CA MET A 93 0.89 7.14 8.72
C MET A 93 0.69 8.22 7.66
N GLU A 94 -0.49 8.83 7.63
CA GLU A 94 -0.80 9.90 6.70
C GLU A 94 0.00 11.18 6.99
N TYR A 95 0.19 12.00 5.95
CA TYR A 95 0.91 13.27 6.02
C TYR A 95 0.46 14.16 7.20
N SER A 96 -0.85 14.35 7.38
CA SER A 96 -1.42 15.25 8.39
C SER A 96 -1.00 14.87 9.82
N PHE A 97 -1.03 13.58 10.13
CA PHE A 97 -0.61 13.06 11.43
C PHE A 97 0.91 13.14 11.60
N MET A 98 1.67 12.75 10.56
CA MET A 98 3.14 12.81 10.62
C MET A 98 3.64 14.25 10.75
N ASN A 99 3.04 15.20 10.03
CA ASN A 99 3.35 16.62 10.17
C ASN A 99 3.08 17.12 11.59
N THR A 100 1.96 16.70 12.20
CA THR A 100 1.64 17.06 13.59
C THR A 100 2.67 16.49 14.57
N ILE A 101 3.14 15.26 14.37
CA ILE A 101 4.19 14.65 15.20
C ILE A 101 5.50 15.43 15.07
N ILE A 102 5.95 15.70 13.86
CA ILE A 102 7.17 16.49 13.62
C ILE A 102 7.06 17.86 14.26
N ARG A 103 5.93 18.54 14.11
CA ARG A 103 5.71 19.85 14.73
C ARG A 103 5.72 19.77 16.27
N LYS A 104 5.11 18.77 16.87
CA LYS A 104 5.15 18.60 18.34
C LYS A 104 6.57 18.35 18.86
N LEU A 105 7.38 17.60 18.14
CA LEU A 105 8.75 17.27 18.56
C LEU A 105 9.73 18.44 18.36
N PHE A 106 9.53 19.29 17.34
CA PHE A 106 10.55 20.24 16.91
C PHE A 106 10.11 21.70 16.87
N ASP A 107 8.79 22.03 16.78
CA ASP A 107 8.29 23.38 16.63
C ASP A 107 8.00 24.02 18.00
N LYS A 108 8.53 25.20 18.27
CA LYS A 108 8.31 25.92 19.53
C LYS A 108 6.84 26.24 19.81
N ASN A 109 6.03 26.45 18.76
CA ASN A 109 4.62 26.85 18.88
C ASN A 109 3.67 25.69 19.19
N PHE A 110 4.12 24.44 19.06
CA PHE A 110 3.32 23.27 19.39
C PHE A 110 3.56 22.84 20.83
N ASN A 111 2.51 22.70 21.62
CA ASN A 111 2.64 22.26 23.00
C ASN A 111 2.88 20.76 23.10
N TYR A 112 4.05 20.37 23.62
CA TYR A 112 4.39 18.99 23.95
C TYR A 112 5.50 18.98 25.00
N ALA A 113 5.29 18.23 26.11
CA ALA A 113 6.22 18.22 27.23
C ALA A 113 7.60 17.65 26.84
N HIS A 114 7.61 16.65 25.97
CA HIS A 114 8.83 15.93 25.54
C HIS A 114 9.29 16.40 24.15
N LYS A 115 9.49 17.69 24.01
CA LYS A 115 9.97 18.31 22.79
C LYS A 115 11.48 18.05 22.64
N ILE A 116 11.93 17.64 21.44
CA ILE A 116 13.35 17.43 21.16
C ILE A 116 14.04 18.77 20.95
N LEU A 117 13.51 19.64 20.09
CA LEU A 117 13.99 20.99 19.86
C LEU A 117 12.83 21.99 19.94
N ALA A 118 13.14 23.27 20.07
CA ALA A 118 12.18 24.35 20.06
C ALA A 118 12.52 25.33 18.92
N LEU A 119 12.37 24.85 17.68
CA LEU A 119 12.70 25.60 16.47
C LEU A 119 11.59 26.58 16.10
N GLU A 120 11.96 27.68 15.45
CA GLU A 120 10.99 28.54 14.76
C GLU A 120 10.27 27.76 13.66
N PRO A 121 9.00 28.07 13.32
CA PRO A 121 8.28 27.36 12.27
C PRO A 121 9.03 27.27 10.95
N ARG A 122 9.79 28.32 10.60
CA ARG A 122 10.61 28.37 9.40
C ARG A 122 11.82 27.43 9.48
N GLU A 123 12.47 27.38 10.64
CA GLU A 123 13.59 26.46 10.88
C GLU A 123 13.15 25.01 10.83
N VAL A 124 11.92 24.66 11.24
CA VAL A 124 11.36 23.30 11.12
C VAL A 124 11.32 22.87 9.67
N TYR A 125 10.95 23.76 8.74
CA TYR A 125 10.98 23.46 7.30
C TYR A 125 12.39 23.13 6.82
N ALA A 126 13.38 23.96 7.14
CA ALA A 126 14.77 23.70 6.77
C ALA A 126 15.29 22.40 7.41
N PHE A 127 14.97 22.19 8.68
CA PHE A 127 15.35 20.98 9.42
C PHE A 127 14.82 19.70 8.74
N VAL A 128 13.53 19.66 8.39
CA VAL A 128 12.93 18.50 7.70
C VAL A 128 13.56 18.29 6.31
N LEU A 129 13.74 19.36 5.54
CA LEU A 129 14.31 19.26 4.20
C LEU A 129 15.74 18.75 4.21
N ASN A 130 16.55 19.20 5.18
CA ASN A 130 17.95 18.83 5.30
C ASN A 130 18.16 17.45 5.93
N ASN A 131 17.18 16.93 6.70
CA ASN A 131 17.32 15.72 7.49
C ASN A 131 16.28 14.65 7.17
N ALA A 132 15.62 14.70 6.01
CA ALA A 132 14.51 13.81 5.71
C ALA A 132 14.85 12.32 5.88
N ASP A 133 16.02 11.89 5.40
CA ASP A 133 16.43 10.48 5.47
C ASP A 133 16.76 10.05 6.91
N ARG A 134 17.38 10.94 7.70
CA ARG A 134 17.64 10.69 9.13
C ARG A 134 16.33 10.62 9.92
N LEU A 135 15.38 11.50 9.62
CA LEU A 135 14.05 11.47 10.23
C LEU A 135 13.27 10.21 9.84
N ARG A 136 13.39 9.76 8.61
CA ARG A 136 12.81 8.48 8.17
C ARG A 136 13.39 7.32 8.97
N HIS A 137 14.70 7.26 9.09
CA HIS A 137 15.38 6.25 9.89
C HIS A 137 14.97 6.30 11.36
N LEU A 138 15.01 7.48 11.99
CA LEU A 138 14.56 7.69 13.37
C LEU A 138 13.13 7.16 13.61
N VAL A 139 12.19 7.53 12.75
CA VAL A 139 10.78 7.12 12.86
C VAL A 139 10.62 5.62 12.65
N ARG A 140 11.32 5.03 11.68
CA ARG A 140 11.27 3.59 11.42
C ARG A 140 11.80 2.78 12.59
N GLU A 141 12.97 3.12 13.10
CA GLU A 141 13.58 2.41 14.22
C GLU A 141 12.77 2.57 15.52
N ALA A 142 12.28 3.77 15.80
CA ALA A 142 11.43 4.04 16.95
C ALA A 142 10.14 3.20 16.94
N MET A 143 9.65 2.83 15.76
CA MET A 143 8.42 2.07 15.60
C MET A 143 8.64 0.59 15.28
N ALA A 144 9.89 0.14 15.18
CA ALA A 144 10.22 -1.21 14.73
C ALA A 144 9.56 -2.31 15.58
N ALA A 145 9.61 -2.18 16.91
CA ALA A 145 8.99 -3.16 17.82
C ALA A 145 7.46 -3.19 17.67
N GLU A 146 6.81 -2.03 17.55
CA GLU A 146 5.36 -1.95 17.35
C GLU A 146 4.95 -2.48 15.97
N MET A 147 5.79 -2.26 14.96
CA MET A 147 5.59 -2.83 13.62
C MET A 147 5.70 -4.35 13.64
N ALA A 148 6.70 -4.89 14.31
CA ALA A 148 6.87 -6.33 14.47
C ALA A 148 5.68 -6.97 15.21
N GLN A 149 5.18 -6.34 16.28
CA GLN A 149 4.00 -6.81 17.00
C GLN A 149 2.74 -6.78 16.12
N MET A 150 2.55 -5.71 15.34
CA MET A 150 1.44 -5.65 14.38
C MET A 150 1.53 -6.72 13.30
N GLN A 151 2.75 -7.08 12.89
CA GLN A 151 2.98 -8.18 11.94
C GLN A 151 2.53 -9.52 12.53
N LEU A 152 2.91 -9.77 13.79
CA LEU A 152 2.46 -10.96 14.52
C LEU A 152 0.94 -10.98 14.70
N ASP A 153 0.33 -9.86 15.08
CA ASP A 153 -1.11 -9.73 15.25
C ASP A 153 -1.87 -9.97 13.94
N VAL A 154 -1.34 -9.48 12.82
CA VAL A 154 -1.93 -9.70 11.49
C VAL A 154 -1.77 -11.16 11.06
N GLN A 155 -0.58 -11.76 11.24
CA GLN A 155 -0.37 -13.18 10.98
C GLN A 155 -1.27 -14.06 11.87
N THR A 156 -1.44 -13.69 13.13
CA THR A 156 -2.32 -14.41 14.04
C THR A 156 -3.79 -14.27 13.65
N LYS A 157 -4.22 -13.09 13.21
CA LYS A 157 -5.59 -12.87 12.71
C LYS A 157 -5.87 -13.59 11.39
N SER A 158 -4.89 -13.79 10.54
CA SER A 158 -5.03 -14.60 9.32
C SER A 158 -5.22 -16.10 9.59
N LEU A 159 -5.07 -16.53 10.84
CA LEU A 159 -5.37 -17.89 11.30
C LEU A 159 -6.83 -18.05 11.79
N PHE A 160 -7.62 -16.98 11.87
CA PHE A 160 -9.02 -17.08 12.25
C PHE A 160 -9.90 -17.39 11.03
N GLU A 161 -10.97 -18.13 11.28
CA GLU A 161 -12.00 -18.41 10.28
C GLU A 161 -12.57 -17.09 9.72
N PHE A 162 -12.54 -16.95 8.40
CA PHE A 162 -13.22 -15.84 7.74
C PHE A 162 -14.73 -16.14 7.68
N HIS A 163 -15.53 -15.19 8.12
CA HIS A 163 -16.97 -15.25 8.00
C HIS A 163 -17.46 -14.16 7.02
N ILE A 164 -18.19 -14.58 6.00
CA ILE A 164 -18.84 -13.63 5.11
C ILE A 164 -19.73 -12.70 5.93
N PRO A 165 -19.62 -11.35 5.79
CA PRO A 165 -20.44 -10.41 6.53
C PRO A 165 -21.93 -10.71 6.34
N GLN A 166 -22.73 -10.65 7.41
CA GLN A 166 -24.17 -10.97 7.35
C GLN A 166 -24.96 -9.99 6.47
N SER A 167 -24.44 -8.78 6.27
CA SER A 167 -25.06 -7.77 5.41
C SER A 167 -23.99 -6.91 4.74
N CYS A 168 -24.28 -6.48 3.53
CA CYS A 168 -23.45 -5.55 2.77
C CYS A 168 -24.33 -4.52 2.07
N LEU A 169 -23.83 -3.28 1.97
CA LEU A 169 -24.50 -2.21 1.24
C LEU A 169 -23.88 -2.07 -0.16
N PHE A 170 -24.67 -2.29 -1.18
CA PHE A 170 -24.24 -2.13 -2.58
C PHE A 170 -24.83 -0.87 -3.19
N THR A 171 -24.04 -0.20 -4.02
CA THR A 171 -24.51 0.86 -4.89
C THR A 171 -24.90 0.26 -6.24
N TYR A 172 -26.01 0.69 -6.82
CA TYR A 172 -26.49 0.19 -8.10
C TYR A 172 -26.59 1.33 -9.13
N ASN A 173 -26.29 0.99 -10.39
CA ASN A 173 -26.48 1.93 -11.50
C ASN A 173 -27.97 2.00 -11.86
N GLY A 174 -28.62 3.07 -11.45
CA GLY A 174 -30.04 3.30 -11.71
C GLY A 174 -30.40 3.52 -13.18
N GLU A 175 -29.43 3.80 -14.06
CA GLU A 175 -29.61 3.97 -15.49
C GLU A 175 -29.48 2.66 -16.29
N ALA A 176 -29.15 1.56 -15.61
CA ALA A 176 -29.01 0.26 -16.25
C ALA A 176 -30.35 -0.15 -16.92
N LYS A 177 -30.33 -0.37 -18.24
CA LYS A 177 -31.52 -0.75 -19.04
C LYS A 177 -32.11 -2.10 -18.62
N THR A 178 -31.28 -2.99 -18.07
CA THR A 178 -31.71 -4.32 -17.63
C THR A 178 -31.07 -4.57 -16.25
N GLN A 179 -31.92 -4.87 -15.28
CA GLN A 179 -31.48 -5.28 -13.95
C GLN A 179 -31.93 -6.73 -13.74
N ILE A 180 -30.97 -7.61 -13.57
CA ILE A 180 -31.20 -9.02 -13.30
C ILE A 180 -30.83 -9.31 -11.86
N ILE A 181 -31.69 -10.00 -11.14
CA ILE A 181 -31.35 -10.51 -9.80
C ILE A 181 -30.48 -11.74 -9.98
N TYR A 182 -29.27 -11.68 -9.41
CA TYR A 182 -28.39 -12.82 -9.36
C TYR A 182 -28.81 -13.77 -8.22
N LYS A 183 -28.88 -15.06 -8.52
CA LYS A 183 -29.44 -16.07 -7.63
C LYS A 183 -28.41 -16.82 -6.82
N LYS A 184 -27.17 -16.89 -7.33
CA LYS A 184 -26.06 -17.61 -6.70
C LYS A 184 -25.18 -16.71 -5.82
N ASN A 185 -25.40 -15.37 -5.86
CA ASN A 185 -24.74 -14.49 -4.91
C ASN A 185 -25.23 -14.78 -3.49
N VAL A 186 -24.33 -14.78 -2.52
CA VAL A 186 -24.65 -15.04 -1.10
C VAL A 186 -25.65 -14.05 -0.52
N TYR A 187 -25.75 -12.84 -1.08
CA TYR A 187 -26.73 -11.84 -0.68
C TYR A 187 -27.98 -11.92 -1.53
N GLN A 188 -29.12 -12.02 -0.87
CA GLN A 188 -30.40 -11.97 -1.57
C GLN A 188 -30.59 -10.61 -2.27
N ASN A 189 -31.22 -10.64 -3.46
CA ASN A 189 -31.50 -9.45 -4.26
C ASN A 189 -30.27 -8.69 -4.78
N TYR A 190 -29.12 -9.33 -4.88
CA TYR A 190 -27.96 -8.75 -5.56
C TYR A 190 -28.26 -8.54 -7.04
N LEU A 191 -28.07 -7.31 -7.55
CA LEU A 191 -28.44 -6.95 -8.91
C LEU A 191 -27.21 -6.88 -9.83
N SER A 192 -27.40 -7.28 -11.08
CA SER A 192 -26.38 -7.20 -12.14
C SER A 192 -25.87 -5.78 -12.43
N SER A 193 -26.55 -4.75 -11.93
CA SER A 193 -26.18 -3.34 -12.05
C SER A 193 -25.33 -2.82 -10.89
N ALA A 194 -24.82 -3.70 -10.01
CA ALA A 194 -23.93 -3.29 -8.91
C ALA A 194 -22.72 -2.52 -9.43
N ALA A 195 -22.38 -1.43 -8.74
CA ALA A 195 -21.31 -0.51 -9.14
C ALA A 195 -20.45 -0.12 -7.90
N PRO A 196 -19.18 0.25 -8.07
CA PRO A 196 -18.41 0.13 -9.31
C PRO A 196 -18.07 -1.33 -9.66
N ARG A 197 -17.97 -1.66 -10.93
CA ARG A 197 -17.52 -2.96 -11.44
C ARG A 197 -16.71 -2.74 -12.72
N SER A 198 -15.56 -3.42 -12.81
CA SER A 198 -14.79 -3.50 -14.06
C SER A 198 -15.45 -4.49 -15.04
N THR A 199 -15.07 -4.43 -16.31
CA THR A 199 -15.58 -5.36 -17.32
C THR A 199 -15.31 -6.84 -16.97
N PRO A 200 -14.10 -7.24 -16.53
CA PRO A 200 -13.85 -8.62 -16.12
C PRO A 200 -14.70 -9.05 -14.93
N GLU A 201 -14.90 -8.18 -13.95
CA GLU A 201 -15.79 -8.48 -12.82
C GLU A 201 -17.22 -8.76 -13.27
N VAL A 202 -17.78 -7.91 -14.13
CA VAL A 202 -19.14 -8.12 -14.67
C VAL A 202 -19.23 -9.44 -15.43
N LYS A 203 -18.20 -9.79 -16.21
CA LYS A 203 -18.17 -11.05 -16.95
C LYS A 203 -18.05 -12.25 -16.03
N PHE A 204 -17.19 -12.15 -15.02
CA PHE A 204 -17.01 -13.21 -14.04
C PHE A 204 -18.29 -13.46 -13.23
N GLU A 205 -18.96 -12.41 -12.78
CA GLU A 205 -20.27 -12.53 -12.09
C GLU A 205 -21.31 -13.23 -12.96
N LYS A 206 -21.39 -12.86 -14.26
CA LYS A 206 -22.27 -13.54 -15.22
C LYS A 206 -21.90 -15.00 -15.41
N PHE A 207 -20.60 -15.30 -15.52
CA PHE A 207 -20.12 -16.68 -15.61
C PHE A 207 -20.55 -17.48 -14.38
N CYS A 208 -20.35 -16.97 -13.17
CA CYS A 208 -20.78 -17.65 -11.94
C CYS A 208 -22.29 -17.94 -11.92
N GLU A 209 -23.12 -17.01 -12.39
CA GLU A 209 -24.57 -17.21 -12.46
C GLU A 209 -25.00 -18.30 -13.44
N HIS A 210 -24.26 -18.49 -14.55
CA HIS A 210 -24.63 -19.43 -15.63
C HIS A 210 -23.95 -20.80 -15.49
N SER A 211 -22.74 -20.88 -14.89
CA SER A 211 -22.03 -22.15 -14.72
C SER A 211 -22.85 -23.15 -13.90
N GLY A 212 -22.92 -24.40 -14.36
CA GLY A 212 -23.61 -25.48 -13.66
C GLY A 212 -22.92 -25.89 -12.35
N ASN A 213 -21.62 -25.70 -12.26
CA ASN A 213 -20.78 -26.17 -11.14
C ASN A 213 -20.65 -25.15 -10.02
N VAL A 214 -20.90 -23.84 -10.28
CA VAL A 214 -20.89 -22.83 -9.26
C VAL A 214 -22.17 -22.91 -8.41
N GLU A 215 -22.00 -23.16 -7.11
CA GLU A 215 -23.09 -23.26 -6.14
C GLU A 215 -23.46 -21.88 -5.60
N TRP A 216 -22.45 -21.11 -5.22
CA TRP A 216 -22.60 -19.75 -4.71
C TRP A 216 -21.32 -18.93 -4.95
N TRP A 217 -21.45 -17.61 -4.91
CA TRP A 217 -20.32 -16.69 -4.98
C TRP A 217 -20.52 -15.45 -4.09
N TYR A 218 -19.43 -14.90 -3.64
CA TYR A 218 -19.36 -13.73 -2.81
C TYR A 218 -18.37 -12.72 -3.42
N LYS A 219 -18.84 -11.47 -3.64
CA LYS A 219 -17.94 -10.36 -3.99
C LYS A 219 -17.33 -9.82 -2.72
N ASN A 220 -16.01 -9.91 -2.63
CA ASN A 220 -15.27 -9.37 -1.50
C ASN A 220 -15.14 -7.85 -1.61
N GLY A 221 -14.81 -7.18 -0.50
CA GLY A 221 -14.54 -5.75 -0.50
C GLY A 221 -13.06 -5.43 -0.68
N ASP A 222 -12.78 -4.18 -1.07
CA ASP A 222 -11.43 -3.73 -1.41
C ASP A 222 -10.62 -3.28 -0.18
N LYS A 223 -11.27 -3.04 0.94
CA LYS A 223 -10.65 -2.57 2.20
C LYS A 223 -11.59 -2.73 3.39
N GLY A 224 -11.02 -2.97 4.54
CA GLY A 224 -11.78 -3.11 5.80
C GLY A 224 -11.43 -4.41 6.51
N SER A 225 -11.62 -4.43 7.82
CA SER A 225 -11.31 -5.59 8.65
C SER A 225 -12.37 -6.71 8.55
N GLU A 226 -13.52 -6.39 8.00
CA GLU A 226 -14.65 -7.29 7.76
C GLU A 226 -14.51 -8.11 6.49
N TYR A 227 -13.57 -7.76 5.60
CA TYR A 227 -13.36 -8.44 4.33
C TYR A 227 -12.17 -9.39 4.37
N PHE A 228 -12.24 -10.42 3.56
CA PHE A 228 -11.16 -11.39 3.41
C PHE A 228 -9.93 -10.72 2.81
N SER A 229 -8.77 -10.93 3.41
CA SER A 229 -7.52 -10.39 2.92
C SER A 229 -6.34 -11.30 3.22
N ILE A 230 -5.37 -11.31 2.32
CA ILE A 230 -4.11 -12.02 2.45
C ILE A 230 -3.00 -11.01 2.70
N VAL A 231 -2.17 -11.27 3.70
CA VAL A 231 -1.04 -10.41 4.04
C VAL A 231 0.14 -10.75 3.15
N TYR A 232 0.77 -9.76 2.55
CA TYR A 232 2.00 -9.97 1.79
C TYR A 232 3.02 -8.85 2.04
N GLY A 233 4.31 -9.20 1.93
CA GLY A 233 5.41 -8.24 1.95
C GLY A 233 5.64 -7.68 0.54
N ASP A 234 5.77 -6.35 0.42
CA ASP A 234 6.39 -5.80 -0.78
C ASP A 234 7.93 -5.85 -0.62
N ASN A 235 8.66 -5.62 -1.71
CA ASN A 235 10.13 -5.63 -1.71
C ASN A 235 10.75 -4.54 -0.81
N SER A 236 9.93 -3.72 -0.15
CA SER A 236 10.35 -2.66 0.78
C SER A 236 10.14 -3.03 2.25
N GLU A 237 10.00 -4.31 2.59
CA GLU A 237 9.71 -4.82 3.94
C GLU A 237 8.37 -4.34 4.52
N LYS A 238 7.52 -3.70 3.72
CA LYS A 238 6.19 -3.26 4.14
C LYS A 238 5.17 -4.35 3.90
N GLN A 239 4.38 -4.63 4.93
CA GLN A 239 3.23 -5.49 4.75
C GLN A 239 2.08 -4.74 4.10
N LYS A 240 1.48 -5.37 3.12
CA LYS A 240 0.26 -4.94 2.46
C LYS A 240 -0.82 -5.99 2.64
N LEU A 241 -2.06 -5.55 2.59
CA LEU A 241 -3.21 -6.43 2.51
C LEU A 241 -3.61 -6.53 1.05
N PHE A 242 -3.73 -7.76 0.58
CA PHE A 242 -4.32 -8.09 -0.68
C PHE A 242 -5.73 -8.61 -0.44
N TYR A 243 -6.71 -7.99 -1.06
CA TYR A 243 -8.12 -8.35 -1.00
C TYR A 243 -8.49 -8.99 -2.33
N PRO A 244 -8.54 -10.33 -2.45
CA PRO A 244 -9.04 -10.98 -3.65
C PRO A 244 -10.48 -10.60 -3.92
N ASP A 245 -10.86 -10.50 -5.18
CA ASP A 245 -12.17 -10.01 -5.59
C ASP A 245 -13.33 -10.91 -5.21
N TYR A 246 -13.15 -12.23 -5.29
CA TYR A 246 -14.25 -13.18 -5.10
C TYR A 246 -13.86 -14.40 -4.28
N ILE A 247 -14.86 -14.92 -3.55
CA ILE A 247 -14.84 -16.26 -2.97
C ILE A 247 -16.01 -17.01 -3.60
N VAL A 248 -15.75 -18.21 -4.10
CA VAL A 248 -16.73 -19.00 -4.87
C VAL A 248 -16.79 -20.42 -4.34
N GLY A 249 -17.98 -20.94 -4.14
CA GLY A 249 -18.23 -22.33 -3.82
C GLY A 249 -18.52 -23.13 -5.10
N ILE A 250 -17.72 -24.17 -5.35
CA ILE A 250 -17.80 -24.99 -6.54
C ILE A 250 -17.68 -26.46 -6.14
N SER A 251 -18.73 -27.23 -6.32
CA SER A 251 -18.74 -28.68 -6.02
C SER A 251 -18.22 -29.00 -4.61
N GLY A 252 -18.59 -28.19 -3.62
CA GLY A 252 -18.18 -28.33 -2.23
C GLY A 252 -16.76 -27.83 -1.93
N GLU A 253 -16.03 -27.28 -2.88
CA GLU A 253 -14.71 -26.68 -2.70
C GLU A 253 -14.78 -25.15 -2.69
N ILE A 254 -13.86 -24.51 -1.98
CA ILE A 254 -13.74 -23.05 -1.93
C ILE A 254 -12.67 -22.59 -2.92
N TRP A 255 -13.04 -21.63 -3.74
CA TRP A 255 -12.16 -20.98 -4.71
C TRP A 255 -12.00 -19.50 -4.39
N ILE A 256 -10.76 -19.01 -4.42
CA ILE A 256 -10.44 -17.59 -4.22
C ILE A 256 -9.96 -17.03 -5.56
N ILE A 257 -10.65 -16.02 -6.05
CA ILE A 257 -10.44 -15.46 -7.38
C ILE A 257 -10.10 -13.98 -7.27
N GLU A 258 -9.05 -13.59 -7.97
CA GLU A 258 -8.75 -12.20 -8.31
C GLU A 258 -9.06 -11.98 -9.78
N THR A 259 -9.73 -10.90 -10.12
CA THR A 259 -9.99 -10.53 -11.51
C THR A 259 -9.03 -9.45 -11.98
N LYS A 260 -8.52 -9.59 -13.17
CA LYS A 260 -7.67 -8.59 -13.83
C LYS A 260 -8.17 -8.35 -15.25
N GLY A 261 -8.12 -7.11 -15.66
CA GLY A 261 -8.52 -6.75 -17.02
C GLY A 261 -8.61 -5.25 -17.17
N GLY A 262 -9.13 -4.81 -18.28
CA GLY A 262 -9.03 -3.44 -18.71
C GLY A 262 -7.89 -3.34 -19.70
N PHE A 263 -8.25 -3.15 -20.98
CA PHE A 263 -7.29 -2.95 -22.04
C PHE A 263 -7.38 -1.49 -22.49
N ASP A 264 -6.23 -0.89 -22.76
CA ASP A 264 -6.18 0.38 -23.46
C ASP A 264 -6.57 0.18 -24.94
N ARG A 265 -6.68 1.28 -25.69
CA ARG A 265 -7.01 1.22 -27.12
C ARG A 265 -5.98 0.48 -27.99
N SER A 266 -4.82 0.18 -27.41
CA SER A 266 -3.72 -0.54 -28.07
C SER A 266 -3.68 -2.02 -27.67
N GLY A 267 -4.63 -2.49 -26.83
CA GLY A 267 -4.70 -3.88 -26.36
C GLY A 267 -3.81 -4.20 -25.17
N ASN A 268 -3.15 -3.19 -24.55
CA ASN A 268 -2.36 -3.42 -23.35
C ASN A 268 -3.25 -3.44 -22.11
N SER A 269 -3.02 -4.39 -21.20
CA SER A 269 -3.75 -4.45 -19.94
C SER A 269 -3.43 -3.23 -19.06
N GLN A 270 -4.45 -2.53 -18.59
CA GLN A 270 -4.32 -1.41 -17.66
C GLN A 270 -4.26 -1.85 -16.19
N ASP A 271 -4.77 -3.03 -15.88
CA ASP A 271 -4.89 -3.55 -14.50
C ASP A 271 -3.76 -4.50 -14.12
N ILE A 272 -2.89 -4.88 -15.06
CA ILE A 272 -1.66 -5.59 -14.76
C ILE A 272 -0.62 -4.55 -14.38
N ASP A 273 -0.42 -4.43 -13.08
CA ASP A 273 0.62 -3.60 -12.51
C ASP A 273 1.86 -4.43 -12.15
N ILE A 274 2.94 -3.73 -11.81
CA ILE A 274 4.20 -4.38 -11.35
C ILE A 274 4.03 -5.25 -10.09
N TYR A 275 2.88 -5.18 -9.42
CA TYR A 275 2.57 -5.96 -8.22
C TYR A 275 1.73 -7.20 -8.51
N THR A 276 1.19 -7.34 -9.72
CA THR A 276 0.34 -8.51 -10.08
C THR A 276 1.08 -9.85 -9.93
N PRO A 277 2.34 -10.01 -10.40
CA PRO A 277 3.08 -11.24 -10.17
C PRO A 277 3.23 -11.56 -8.68
N LYS A 278 3.50 -10.55 -7.86
CA LYS A 278 3.64 -10.74 -6.41
C LYS A 278 2.33 -11.09 -5.73
N LYS A 279 1.23 -10.50 -6.14
CA LYS A 279 -0.12 -10.85 -5.66
C LYS A 279 -0.45 -12.29 -6.02
N PHE A 280 -0.09 -12.75 -7.23
CA PHE A 280 -0.27 -14.13 -7.65
C PHE A 280 0.52 -15.10 -6.78
N GLU A 281 1.82 -14.85 -6.57
CA GLU A 281 2.67 -15.69 -5.69
C GLU A 281 2.06 -15.83 -4.29
N VAL A 282 1.58 -14.73 -3.74
CA VAL A 282 0.99 -14.68 -2.39
C VAL A 282 -0.34 -15.42 -2.35
N LEU A 283 -1.19 -15.25 -3.36
CA LEU A 283 -2.43 -16.00 -3.50
C LEU A 283 -2.14 -17.50 -3.60
N LYS A 284 -1.23 -17.90 -4.48
CA LYS A 284 -0.85 -19.30 -4.66
C LYS A 284 -0.34 -19.94 -3.37
N ALA A 285 0.60 -19.27 -2.67
CA ALA A 285 1.11 -19.73 -1.39
C ALA A 285 0.02 -19.90 -0.32
N TYR A 286 -0.94 -18.98 -0.30
CA TYR A 286 -2.09 -19.06 0.60
C TYR A 286 -2.99 -20.27 0.26
N LEU A 287 -3.33 -20.44 -1.02
CA LEU A 287 -4.15 -21.55 -1.51
C LEU A 287 -3.51 -22.89 -1.18
N ASP A 288 -2.22 -23.06 -1.48
CA ASP A 288 -1.47 -24.28 -1.20
C ASP A 288 -1.41 -24.60 0.30
N THR A 289 -1.22 -23.58 1.15
CA THR A 289 -1.15 -23.75 2.60
C THR A 289 -2.48 -24.20 3.20
N HIS A 290 -3.59 -23.75 2.64
CA HIS A 290 -4.93 -24.02 3.18
C HIS A 290 -5.70 -25.09 2.41
N GLY A 291 -5.10 -25.71 1.39
CA GLY A 291 -5.75 -26.71 0.55
C GLY A 291 -6.94 -26.15 -0.22
N LEU A 292 -6.87 -24.87 -0.60
CA LEU A 292 -7.90 -24.16 -1.36
C LEU A 292 -7.51 -24.10 -2.84
N LYS A 293 -8.49 -23.78 -3.68
CA LYS A 293 -8.28 -23.55 -5.12
C LYS A 293 -8.46 -22.07 -5.46
N GLY A 294 -8.01 -21.66 -6.63
CA GLY A 294 -8.17 -20.29 -7.09
C GLY A 294 -7.10 -19.84 -8.06
N GLY A 295 -7.11 -18.57 -8.37
CA GLY A 295 -6.16 -17.97 -9.30
C GLY A 295 -6.55 -16.58 -9.73
N ILE A 296 -5.85 -16.06 -10.75
CA ILE A 296 -6.19 -14.81 -11.40
C ILE A 296 -7.02 -15.09 -12.65
N VAL A 297 -8.17 -14.42 -12.77
CA VAL A 297 -9.03 -14.48 -13.95
C VAL A 297 -8.85 -13.21 -14.78
N ARG A 298 -8.66 -13.38 -16.09
CA ARG A 298 -8.57 -12.29 -17.07
C ARG A 298 -9.55 -12.50 -18.22
N ASN A 299 -9.98 -11.39 -18.80
CA ASN A 299 -10.67 -11.41 -20.07
C ASN A 299 -9.65 -11.35 -21.22
N ASP A 300 -9.68 -12.30 -22.12
CA ASP A 300 -8.93 -12.19 -23.37
C ASP A 300 -9.59 -11.15 -24.29
N ALA A 301 -8.82 -10.14 -24.71
CA ALA A 301 -9.33 -9.07 -25.57
C ALA A 301 -9.67 -9.53 -26.99
N THR A 302 -9.08 -10.64 -27.43
CA THR A 302 -9.25 -11.16 -28.81
C THR A 302 -10.49 -12.06 -28.93
N THR A 303 -10.64 -13.00 -27.99
CA THR A 303 -11.74 -13.98 -27.99
C THR A 303 -12.93 -13.53 -27.17
N ASP A 304 -12.74 -12.51 -26.31
CA ASP A 304 -13.72 -12.03 -25.33
C ASP A 304 -14.08 -13.07 -24.25
N GLU A 305 -13.29 -14.12 -24.11
CA GLU A 305 -13.48 -15.21 -23.16
C GLU A 305 -12.72 -14.95 -21.86
N LEU A 306 -13.16 -15.60 -20.78
CA LEU A 306 -12.46 -15.58 -19.50
C LEU A 306 -11.44 -16.72 -19.45
N CYS A 307 -10.20 -16.35 -19.11
CA CYS A 307 -9.11 -17.30 -18.83
C CYS A 307 -8.69 -17.20 -17.37
N ILE A 308 -8.22 -18.29 -16.81
CA ILE A 308 -7.69 -18.38 -15.45
C ILE A 308 -6.24 -18.85 -15.46
N CYS A 309 -5.42 -18.21 -14.63
CA CYS A 309 -4.04 -18.61 -14.32
C CYS A 309 -3.97 -19.14 -12.89
N MET A 310 -3.48 -20.38 -12.71
CA MET A 310 -3.51 -21.07 -11.42
C MET A 310 -2.12 -21.55 -10.94
N GLU A 311 -1.20 -21.87 -11.84
CA GLU A 311 0.08 -22.49 -11.47
C GLU A 311 1.28 -21.57 -11.61
N HIS A 312 1.49 -20.97 -12.76
CA HIS A 312 2.58 -20.06 -13.04
C HIS A 312 2.04 -18.79 -13.68
N TYR A 313 2.43 -17.64 -13.12
CA TYR A 313 1.95 -16.37 -13.63
C TYR A 313 2.70 -15.95 -14.89
N SER A 314 1.95 -15.59 -15.92
CA SER A 314 2.45 -14.97 -17.15
C SER A 314 1.66 -13.69 -17.45
N ASP A 315 2.35 -12.63 -17.90
CA ASP A 315 1.67 -11.43 -18.43
C ASP A 315 1.02 -11.69 -19.80
N ASP A 316 1.55 -12.67 -20.54
CA ASP A 316 1.02 -13.09 -21.85
C ASP A 316 -0.16 -14.04 -21.68
N ILE A 317 -1.37 -13.57 -21.96
CA ILE A 317 -2.59 -14.37 -21.88
C ILE A 317 -2.63 -15.51 -22.92
N GLY A 318 -1.81 -15.44 -23.98
CA GLY A 318 -1.68 -16.50 -24.97
C GLY A 318 -0.75 -17.61 -24.55
N SER A 319 -0.08 -17.53 -23.38
CA SER A 319 0.76 -18.61 -22.88
C SER A 319 -0.06 -19.80 -22.37
N ASP A 320 0.55 -20.98 -22.31
CA ASP A 320 -0.05 -22.21 -21.79
C ASP A 320 -0.42 -22.14 -20.30
N ASP A 321 0.04 -21.08 -19.58
CA ASP A 321 -0.31 -20.82 -18.18
C ASP A 321 -1.74 -20.32 -17.99
N TRP A 322 -2.37 -19.84 -19.06
CA TRP A 322 -3.75 -19.38 -19.07
C TRP A 322 -4.67 -20.41 -19.75
N VAL A 323 -5.65 -20.87 -19.01
CA VAL A 323 -6.64 -21.83 -19.53
C VAL A 323 -8.03 -21.20 -19.52
N LEU A 324 -8.89 -21.61 -20.45
CA LEU A 324 -10.27 -21.14 -20.48
C LEU A 324 -10.96 -21.46 -19.15
N LEU A 325 -11.58 -20.46 -18.56
CA LEU A 325 -12.28 -20.59 -17.27
C LEU A 325 -13.39 -21.64 -17.36
N GLU A 326 -14.09 -21.71 -18.49
CA GLU A 326 -15.17 -22.68 -18.74
C GLU A 326 -14.69 -24.13 -18.67
N ASN A 327 -13.45 -24.41 -19.09
CA ASN A 327 -12.86 -25.75 -19.00
C ASN A 327 -12.57 -26.21 -17.58
N ILE A 328 -12.45 -25.26 -16.66
CA ILE A 328 -12.10 -25.51 -15.24
C ILE A 328 -13.34 -25.45 -14.35
N LEU A 329 -14.22 -24.47 -14.57
CA LEU A 329 -15.35 -24.14 -13.69
C LEU A 329 -16.71 -24.22 -14.40
N GLY A 330 -16.75 -24.53 -15.68
CA GLY A 330 -17.96 -24.57 -16.52
C GLY A 330 -18.87 -25.78 -16.29
#